data_cf1a19ff8b297de3f83a4fe98f4c8d38
#
_entry.id   cf1a19ff8b297de3f83a4fe98f4c8d38
#
_cell.length_a   1.000
_cell.length_b   1.000
_cell.length_c   1.000
_cell.angle_alpha   90.00
_cell.angle_beta   90.00
_cell.angle_gamma   90.00
#
_symmetry.space_group_name_H-M   'P 1'
#
loop_
_entity.id
_entity.type
_entity.pdbx_description
1 polymer ?
#
loop_
_entity_poly.entity_id
_entity_poly.type
_entity_poly.pdbx_seq_one_letter_code
_entity_poly.pdbx_strand_id
1 'polypeptide(L)'
;DVRPCLRCNEYCIGRIWNHHTKLGCAVNPQAMEEVRFKLEKTEDPQNVVVIGAGPGGMEAARVAALEGHHVTLFEKEDHLGGTMGDICTAKFKTNIKQLTKWYQVQLEKLPIDIHLNTTITGDEEILKTCDYIIVSTGALPSTPAIPGIDGDNVVNIVEAHRNESLIKGNKIVVCGGGALGLDGAIEMAEEMHKDVTVVEMLPEMGKDV
;
A
#
# COMPACT_ATOMS: atom_id res chain seq x y z
N ASP A 1 13.92 13.03 -10.39
CA ASP A 1 13.54 11.67 -9.99
C ASP A 1 12.21 11.27 -10.62
N VAL A 2 12.24 10.27 -11.50
CA VAL A 2 11.05 9.78 -12.20
C VAL A 2 10.29 8.81 -11.29
N ARG A 3 8.96 8.98 -11.20
CA ARG A 3 8.10 8.03 -10.49
C ARG A 3 8.14 6.66 -11.22
N PRO A 4 8.48 5.56 -10.56
CA PRO A 4 8.61 4.26 -11.21
C PRO A 4 7.24 3.70 -11.62
N CYS A 5 7.20 3.02 -12.76
CA CYS A 5 6.05 2.27 -13.23
C CYS A 5 6.00 0.90 -12.53
N LEU A 6 4.84 0.49 -12.04
CA LEU A 6 4.62 -0.85 -11.45
C LEU A 6 4.53 -1.97 -12.49
N ARG A 7 4.36 -1.63 -13.77
CA ARG A 7 4.07 -2.59 -14.86
C ARG A 7 2.77 -3.39 -14.67
N CYS A 8 1.83 -2.82 -13.92
CA CYS A 8 0.55 -3.48 -13.62
C CYS A 8 -0.40 -3.53 -14.82
N ASN A 9 -0.22 -2.68 -15.81
CA ASN A 9 -1.08 -2.53 -17.00
C ASN A 9 -2.56 -2.18 -16.72
N GLU A 10 -2.99 -2.12 -15.45
CA GLU A 10 -4.37 -1.94 -15.04
C GLU A 10 -5.00 -0.60 -15.50
N TYR A 11 -4.42 0.50 -15.05
CA TYR A 11 -4.99 1.84 -15.26
C TYR A 11 -4.55 2.53 -16.55
N CYS A 12 -3.67 1.89 -17.31
CA CYS A 12 -3.25 2.35 -18.64
C CYS A 12 -3.90 1.47 -19.73
N ILE A 13 -3.25 0.38 -20.13
CA ILE A 13 -3.74 -0.51 -21.20
C ILE A 13 -5.07 -1.16 -20.83
N GLY A 14 -5.23 -1.63 -19.58
CA GLY A 14 -6.47 -2.27 -19.12
C GLY A 14 -7.68 -1.36 -19.23
N ARG A 15 -7.55 -0.07 -18.88
CA ARG A 15 -8.64 0.88 -19.06
C ARG A 15 -9.04 1.08 -20.51
N ILE A 16 -8.09 1.12 -21.42
CA ILE A 16 -8.37 1.28 -22.85
C ILE A 16 -9.05 0.02 -23.41
N TRP A 17 -8.47 -1.15 -23.15
CA TRP A 17 -8.92 -2.38 -23.80
C TRP A 17 -10.10 -3.05 -23.10
N ASN A 18 -10.12 -3.07 -21.77
CA ASN A 18 -11.16 -3.76 -21.02
C ASN A 18 -12.37 -2.86 -20.72
N HIS A 19 -12.14 -1.57 -20.50
CA HIS A 19 -13.17 -0.64 -20.08
C HIS A 19 -13.52 0.43 -21.12
N HIS A 20 -12.78 0.51 -22.23
CA HIS A 20 -12.98 1.50 -23.29
C HIS A 20 -13.06 2.95 -22.78
N THR A 21 -12.23 3.27 -21.78
CA THR A 21 -12.14 4.59 -21.14
C THR A 21 -10.79 5.22 -21.39
N LYS A 22 -10.62 6.50 -21.01
CA LYS A 22 -9.35 7.20 -21.16
C LYS A 22 -8.26 6.53 -20.31
N LEU A 23 -7.05 6.58 -20.83
CA LEU A 23 -5.84 6.16 -20.12
C LEU A 23 -5.65 6.95 -18.81
N GLY A 24 -5.08 6.30 -17.81
CA GLY A 24 -4.60 6.87 -16.57
C GLY A 24 -3.42 6.06 -16.06
N CYS A 25 -3.05 6.24 -14.80
CA CYS A 25 -2.01 5.42 -14.18
C CYS A 25 -2.38 5.13 -12.73
N ALA A 26 -2.23 3.89 -12.29
CA ALA A 26 -2.54 3.46 -10.92
C ALA A 26 -1.69 4.19 -9.85
N VAL A 27 -0.50 4.64 -10.21
CA VAL A 27 0.45 5.26 -9.28
C VAL A 27 0.81 6.70 -9.61
N ASN A 28 0.32 7.25 -10.72
CA ASN A 28 0.50 8.64 -11.08
C ASN A 28 -0.84 9.31 -11.36
N PRO A 29 -1.43 10.00 -10.38
CA PRO A 29 -2.74 10.65 -10.55
C PRO A 29 -2.77 11.71 -11.66
N GLN A 30 -1.63 12.32 -11.97
CA GLN A 30 -1.54 13.34 -13.01
C GLN A 30 -1.53 12.77 -14.43
N ALA A 31 -1.30 11.46 -14.61
CA ALA A 31 -1.21 10.87 -15.96
C ALA A 31 -2.50 11.06 -16.75
N MET A 32 -2.41 11.79 -17.87
CA MET A 32 -3.54 12.22 -18.74
C MET A 32 -4.52 13.20 -18.05
N GLU A 33 -4.13 13.74 -16.92
CA GLU A 33 -4.88 14.76 -16.16
C GLU A 33 -3.97 15.92 -15.74
N GLU A 34 -2.87 16.14 -16.45
CA GLU A 34 -1.81 17.08 -16.06
C GLU A 34 -2.31 18.53 -15.92
N VAL A 35 -3.33 18.90 -16.72
CA VAL A 35 -3.96 20.23 -16.63
C VAL A 35 -4.86 20.32 -15.40
N ARG A 36 -5.65 19.25 -15.12
CA ARG A 36 -6.60 19.23 -13.99
C ARG A 36 -5.89 19.15 -12.64
N PHE A 37 -4.81 18.38 -12.56
CA PHE A 37 -4.03 18.16 -11.33
C PHE A 37 -2.67 18.87 -11.41
N LYS A 38 -2.63 20.04 -12.06
CA LYS A 38 -1.44 20.89 -12.06
C LYS A 38 -1.14 21.31 -10.62
N LEU A 39 0.07 21.05 -10.17
CA LEU A 39 0.53 21.47 -8.85
C LEU A 39 0.96 22.93 -8.90
N GLU A 40 0.29 23.78 -8.15
CA GLU A 40 0.59 25.21 -8.04
C GLU A 40 0.70 25.59 -6.57
N LYS A 41 1.61 26.51 -6.27
CA LYS A 41 1.74 27.05 -4.92
C LYS A 41 0.49 27.81 -4.54
N THR A 42 -0.07 27.50 -3.36
CA THR A 42 -1.17 28.27 -2.80
C THR A 42 -0.68 29.61 -2.22
N GLU A 43 -1.52 30.64 -2.31
CA GLU A 43 -1.32 31.92 -1.60
C GLU A 43 -1.84 31.86 -0.15
N ASP A 44 -2.62 30.84 0.20
CA ASP A 44 -3.21 30.63 1.52
C ASP A 44 -2.81 29.25 2.09
N PRO A 45 -1.59 29.10 2.66
CA PRO A 45 -1.12 27.85 3.27
C PRO A 45 -2.01 27.42 4.44
N GLN A 46 -2.39 26.17 4.45
CA GLN A 46 -3.22 25.55 5.48
C GLN A 46 -2.42 24.50 6.27
N ASN A 47 -2.84 24.23 7.51
CA ASN A 47 -2.31 23.14 8.33
C ASN A 47 -3.05 21.84 7.99
N VAL A 48 -2.35 20.93 7.34
CA VAL A 48 -2.90 19.65 6.86
C VAL A 48 -2.32 18.49 7.68
N VAL A 49 -3.19 17.74 8.34
CA VAL A 49 -2.82 16.51 9.03
C VAL A 49 -3.19 15.32 8.15
N VAL A 50 -2.21 14.45 7.92
CA VAL A 50 -2.41 13.18 7.20
C VAL A 50 -2.22 12.02 8.18
N ILE A 51 -3.19 11.11 8.25
CA ILE A 51 -3.17 9.96 9.15
C ILE A 51 -3.02 8.68 8.31
N GLY A 52 -1.89 8.01 8.45
CA GLY A 52 -1.50 6.82 7.72
C GLY A 52 -0.55 7.12 6.55
N ALA A 53 0.60 6.46 6.53
CA ALA A 53 1.67 6.64 5.54
C ALA A 53 1.75 5.48 4.52
N GLY A 54 0.61 4.90 4.18
CA GLY A 54 0.46 4.07 3.00
C GLY A 54 0.56 4.91 1.69
N PRO A 55 0.44 4.30 0.50
CA PRO A 55 0.58 5.00 -0.77
C PRO A 55 -0.33 6.23 -0.91
N GLY A 56 -1.58 6.14 -0.44
CA GLY A 56 -2.54 7.24 -0.47
C GLY A 56 -2.10 8.41 0.40
N GLY A 57 -1.69 8.15 1.65
CA GLY A 57 -1.24 9.18 2.57
C GLY A 57 0.08 9.82 2.15
N MET A 58 1.03 9.02 1.68
CA MET A 58 2.29 9.55 1.14
C MET A 58 2.07 10.46 -0.07
N GLU A 59 1.17 10.10 -0.99
CA GLU A 59 0.85 10.99 -2.12
C GLU A 59 0.12 12.24 -1.67
N ALA A 60 -0.85 12.13 -0.74
CA ALA A 60 -1.57 13.27 -0.20
C ALA A 60 -0.61 14.27 0.50
N ALA A 61 0.26 13.77 1.38
CA ALA A 61 1.26 14.58 2.06
C ALA A 61 2.23 15.26 1.08
N ARG A 62 2.69 14.49 0.07
CA ARG A 62 3.57 15.02 -0.98
C ARG A 62 2.92 16.15 -1.78
N VAL A 63 1.68 15.97 -2.21
CA VAL A 63 0.94 16.96 -3.00
C VAL A 63 0.70 18.20 -2.17
N ALA A 64 0.15 18.08 -0.97
CA ALA A 64 -0.11 19.21 -0.09
C ALA A 64 1.16 20.03 0.21
N ALA A 65 2.29 19.37 0.48
CA ALA A 65 3.56 20.07 0.70
C ALA A 65 4.11 20.74 -0.57
N LEU A 66 3.93 20.12 -1.75
CA LEU A 66 4.30 20.74 -3.03
C LEU A 66 3.45 21.96 -3.33
N GLU A 67 2.19 21.98 -2.96
CA GLU A 67 1.29 23.13 -3.07
C GLU A 67 1.54 24.20 -2.00
N GLY A 68 2.40 23.93 -1.01
CA GLY A 68 2.88 24.90 -0.04
C GLY A 68 2.13 24.90 1.29
N HIS A 69 1.31 23.89 1.56
CA HIS A 69 0.67 23.68 2.85
C HIS A 69 1.67 23.22 3.93
N HIS A 70 1.33 23.45 5.19
CA HIS A 70 2.05 22.90 6.35
C HIS A 70 1.53 21.51 6.64
N VAL A 71 2.36 20.48 6.41
CA VAL A 71 1.92 19.07 6.48
C VAL A 71 2.54 18.35 7.66
N THR A 72 1.68 17.72 8.46
CA THR A 72 2.07 16.74 9.48
C THR A 72 1.53 15.36 9.10
N LEU A 73 2.40 14.37 9.01
CA LEU A 73 2.07 12.98 8.64
C LEU A 73 2.30 12.06 9.83
N PHE A 74 1.25 11.35 10.25
CA PHE A 74 1.30 10.35 11.31
C PHE A 74 1.23 8.94 10.75
N GLU A 75 2.09 8.06 11.24
CA GLU A 75 2.11 6.63 10.93
C GLU A 75 2.29 5.81 12.21
N LYS A 76 1.45 4.80 12.40
CA LYS A 76 1.50 3.91 13.57
C LYS A 76 2.69 2.96 13.56
N GLU A 77 3.15 2.56 12.36
CA GLU A 77 4.32 1.69 12.19
C GLU A 77 5.61 2.51 12.29
N ASP A 78 6.74 1.80 12.38
CA ASP A 78 8.08 2.40 12.44
C ASP A 78 8.63 2.79 11.05
N HIS A 79 7.85 2.61 9.99
CA HIS A 79 8.25 2.84 8.60
C HIS A 79 7.11 3.35 7.71
N LEU A 80 7.48 3.97 6.60
CA LEU A 80 6.57 4.42 5.55
C LEU A 80 6.33 3.32 4.52
N GLY A 81 5.14 3.27 3.93
CA GLY A 81 4.80 2.34 2.85
C GLY A 81 3.47 1.62 3.07
N GLY A 82 3.05 1.47 4.33
CA GLY A 82 1.84 0.75 4.70
C GLY A 82 1.84 -0.68 4.14
N THR A 83 0.67 -1.29 4.02
CA THR A 83 0.52 -2.67 3.54
C THR A 83 1.22 -2.94 2.21
N MET A 84 1.28 -1.97 1.29
CA MET A 84 2.02 -2.13 0.02
C MET A 84 3.52 -2.34 0.28
N GLY A 85 4.10 -1.62 1.24
CA GLY A 85 5.49 -1.81 1.66
C GLY A 85 5.72 -3.17 2.31
N ASP A 86 4.79 -3.59 3.17
CA ASP A 86 4.88 -4.84 3.92
C ASP A 86 4.83 -6.10 3.04
N ILE A 87 3.93 -6.11 2.05
CA ILE A 87 3.73 -7.29 1.17
C ILE A 87 4.66 -7.36 -0.04
N CYS A 88 5.62 -6.45 -0.17
CA CYS A 88 6.57 -6.45 -1.28
C CYS A 88 7.89 -7.19 -0.96
N THR A 89 7.85 -8.21 -0.11
CA THR A 89 9.02 -8.99 0.34
C THR A 89 9.65 -9.81 -0.78
N ALA A 90 8.85 -10.42 -1.63
CA ALA A 90 9.30 -11.25 -2.73
C ALA A 90 10.28 -10.54 -3.68
N LYS A 91 11.28 -11.28 -4.19
CA LYS A 91 12.31 -10.73 -5.11
C LYS A 91 11.73 -10.24 -6.42
N PHE A 92 10.67 -10.86 -6.91
CA PHE A 92 10.01 -10.44 -8.15
C PHE A 92 9.21 -9.13 -8.00
N LYS A 93 8.91 -8.65 -6.78
CA LYS A 93 8.17 -7.40 -6.52
C LYS A 93 9.05 -6.14 -6.51
N THR A 94 10.13 -6.12 -7.29
CA THR A 94 11.10 -5.02 -7.32
C THR A 94 10.49 -3.66 -7.63
N ASN A 95 9.48 -3.60 -8.51
CA ASN A 95 8.84 -2.35 -8.91
C ASN A 95 8.06 -1.71 -7.75
N ILE A 96 7.42 -2.52 -6.89
CA ILE A 96 6.71 -2.04 -5.70
C ILE A 96 7.73 -1.48 -4.69
N LYS A 97 8.83 -2.20 -4.45
CA LYS A 97 9.95 -1.71 -3.61
C LYS A 97 10.51 -0.38 -4.11
N GLN A 98 10.69 -0.25 -5.43
CA GLN A 98 11.16 1.00 -6.03
C GLN A 98 10.16 2.15 -5.86
N LEU A 99 8.86 1.89 -5.98
CA LEU A 99 7.84 2.91 -5.76
C LEU A 99 7.80 3.37 -4.30
N THR A 100 7.83 2.44 -3.35
CA THR A 100 7.88 2.78 -1.92
C THR A 100 9.12 3.63 -1.61
N LYS A 101 10.29 3.22 -2.12
CA LYS A 101 11.54 3.99 -1.97
C LYS A 101 11.45 5.37 -2.63
N TRP A 102 10.82 5.47 -3.78
CA TRP A 102 10.60 6.76 -4.45
C TRP A 102 9.77 7.70 -3.57
N TYR A 103 8.68 7.23 -2.98
CA TYR A 103 7.88 8.04 -2.05
C TYR A 103 8.69 8.50 -0.85
N GLN A 104 9.44 7.62 -0.20
CA GLN A 104 10.31 7.98 0.93
C GLN A 104 11.25 9.12 0.55
N VAL A 105 11.97 8.98 -0.56
CA VAL A 105 12.89 10.02 -1.08
C VAL A 105 12.15 11.32 -1.43
N GLN A 106 10.91 11.26 -1.94
CA GLN A 106 10.15 12.48 -2.24
C GLN A 106 9.72 13.21 -0.96
N LEU A 107 9.26 12.47 0.04
CA LEU A 107 8.85 13.07 1.32
C LEU A 107 10.03 13.68 2.07
N GLU A 108 11.20 13.02 2.07
CA GLU A 108 12.45 13.55 2.66
C GLU A 108 12.89 14.89 2.08
N LYS A 109 12.53 15.19 0.83
CA LYS A 109 12.87 16.47 0.14
C LYS A 109 11.91 17.61 0.45
N LEU A 110 10.80 17.34 1.10
CA LEU A 110 9.73 18.28 1.35
C LEU A 110 9.66 18.65 2.84
N PRO A 111 9.17 19.84 3.17
CA PRO A 111 9.01 20.29 4.56
C PRO A 111 7.77 19.63 5.19
N ILE A 112 7.82 18.32 5.39
CA ILE A 112 6.75 17.51 6.01
C ILE A 112 7.24 17.06 7.38
N ASP A 113 6.44 17.32 8.42
CA ASP A 113 6.68 16.82 9.76
C ASP A 113 6.16 15.38 9.87
N ILE A 114 7.06 14.38 9.95
CA ILE A 114 6.71 12.96 9.89
C ILE A 114 6.90 12.33 11.28
N HIS A 115 5.82 11.77 11.82
CA HIS A 115 5.77 11.08 13.09
C HIS A 115 5.48 9.59 12.89
N LEU A 116 6.52 8.77 12.97
CA LEU A 116 6.41 7.31 12.99
C LEU A 116 6.09 6.81 14.40
N ASN A 117 5.71 5.53 14.53
CA ASN A 117 5.32 4.90 15.81
C ASN A 117 4.24 5.71 16.55
N THR A 118 3.37 6.40 15.82
CA THR A 118 2.37 7.30 16.39
C THR A 118 0.98 6.95 15.90
N THR A 119 0.19 6.35 16.78
CA THR A 119 -1.21 6.03 16.51
C THR A 119 -2.09 7.20 16.86
N ILE A 120 -2.93 7.66 15.92
CA ILE A 120 -3.93 8.69 16.12
C ILE A 120 -5.26 8.03 16.49
N THR A 121 -5.85 8.47 17.60
CA THR A 121 -7.10 7.92 18.16
C THR A 121 -8.30 8.82 17.94
N GLY A 122 -8.06 10.10 17.64
CA GLY A 122 -9.09 11.11 17.38
C GLY A 122 -9.22 12.18 18.45
N ASP A 123 -8.52 12.04 19.59
CA ASP A 123 -8.59 12.98 20.71
C ASP A 123 -7.42 13.99 20.74
N GLU A 124 -6.46 13.84 19.82
CA GLU A 124 -5.25 14.65 19.78
C GLU A 124 -5.54 16.11 19.48
N GLU A 125 -4.86 17.02 20.20
CA GLU A 125 -5.08 18.47 20.11
C GLU A 125 -4.80 19.01 18.69
N ILE A 126 -3.83 18.42 17.97
CA ILE A 126 -3.52 18.81 16.60
C ILE A 126 -4.70 18.65 15.65
N LEU A 127 -5.58 17.66 15.88
CA LEU A 127 -6.79 17.43 15.07
C LEU A 127 -7.86 18.50 15.28
N LYS A 128 -7.83 19.20 16.41
CA LYS A 128 -8.76 20.28 16.74
C LYS A 128 -8.28 21.63 16.18
N THR A 129 -6.99 21.74 15.87
CA THR A 129 -6.34 23.00 15.48
C THR A 129 -5.89 23.05 14.04
N CYS A 130 -5.88 21.91 13.33
CA CYS A 130 -5.58 21.85 11.91
C CYS A 130 -6.78 22.32 11.06
N ASP A 131 -6.49 22.72 9.82
CA ASP A 131 -7.51 23.16 8.88
C ASP A 131 -8.12 21.98 8.12
N TYR A 132 -7.32 20.94 7.82
CA TYR A 132 -7.75 19.74 7.11
C TYR A 132 -7.16 18.47 7.71
N ILE A 133 -7.97 17.41 7.72
CA ILE A 133 -7.55 16.05 8.09
C ILE A 133 -7.78 15.14 6.91
N ILE A 134 -6.71 14.44 6.48
CA ILE A 134 -6.77 13.40 5.44
C ILE A 134 -6.59 12.05 6.12
N VAL A 135 -7.65 11.24 6.13
CA VAL A 135 -7.62 9.89 6.71
C VAL A 135 -7.28 8.88 5.63
N SER A 136 -6.12 8.23 5.76
CA SER A 136 -5.57 7.24 4.81
C SER A 136 -5.04 6.00 5.53
N THR A 137 -5.77 5.56 6.55
CA THR A 137 -5.38 4.46 7.46
C THR A 137 -5.45 3.06 6.84
N GLY A 138 -5.88 2.96 5.58
CA GLY A 138 -5.93 1.71 4.82
C GLY A 138 -7.04 0.76 5.28
N ALA A 139 -6.81 -0.53 5.07
CA ALA A 139 -7.73 -1.60 5.44
C ALA A 139 -6.99 -2.71 6.19
N LEU A 140 -7.73 -3.44 7.01
CA LEU A 140 -7.26 -4.66 7.65
C LEU A 140 -7.70 -5.88 6.83
N PRO A 141 -6.91 -6.96 6.81
CA PRO A 141 -7.33 -8.22 6.19
C PRO A 141 -8.62 -8.74 6.83
N SER A 142 -9.58 -9.16 5.99
CA SER A 142 -10.77 -9.84 6.46
C SER A 142 -10.44 -11.30 6.79
N THR A 143 -10.84 -11.76 7.96
CA THR A 143 -10.70 -13.16 8.37
C THR A 143 -12.04 -13.87 8.17
N PRO A 144 -12.12 -14.87 7.27
CA PRO A 144 -13.37 -15.60 7.04
C PRO A 144 -13.69 -16.52 8.22
N ALA A 145 -14.97 -16.78 8.46
CA ALA A 145 -15.42 -17.69 9.51
C ALA A 145 -15.25 -19.16 9.09
N ILE A 146 -14.03 -19.65 9.13
CA ILE A 146 -13.67 -21.04 8.80
C ILE A 146 -13.31 -21.79 10.09
N PRO A 147 -13.82 -23.00 10.34
CA PRO A 147 -13.43 -23.78 11.50
C PRO A 147 -11.91 -24.01 11.56
N GLY A 148 -11.30 -23.66 12.69
CA GLY A 148 -9.86 -23.78 12.90
C GLY A 148 -9.03 -22.58 12.46
N ILE A 149 -9.65 -21.48 12.02
CA ILE A 149 -8.95 -20.26 11.57
C ILE A 149 -8.10 -19.63 12.70
N ASP A 150 -8.51 -19.82 13.95
CA ASP A 150 -7.81 -19.31 15.15
C ASP A 150 -6.73 -20.29 15.67
N GLY A 151 -6.37 -21.33 14.91
CA GLY A 151 -5.35 -22.29 15.32
C GLY A 151 -3.95 -21.70 15.34
N ASP A 152 -3.10 -22.14 16.28
CA ASP A 152 -1.70 -21.68 16.44
C ASP A 152 -0.82 -21.89 15.19
N ASN A 153 -1.28 -22.70 14.25
CA ASN A 153 -0.64 -22.99 12.97
C ASN A 153 -1.22 -22.18 11.81
N VAL A 154 -2.11 -21.23 12.08
CA VAL A 154 -2.71 -20.34 11.08
C VAL A 154 -2.13 -18.93 11.24
N VAL A 155 -1.75 -18.34 10.12
CA VAL A 155 -1.24 -16.97 10.08
C VAL A 155 -1.85 -16.24 8.88
N ASN A 156 -2.18 -14.96 9.08
CA ASN A 156 -2.61 -14.12 7.98
C ASN A 156 -1.43 -13.85 7.02
N ILE A 157 -1.69 -13.86 5.72
CA ILE A 157 -0.63 -13.70 4.71
C ILE A 157 0.11 -12.36 4.82
N VAL A 158 -0.56 -11.27 5.21
CA VAL A 158 0.09 -9.96 5.41
C VAL A 158 1.05 -10.00 6.60
N GLU A 159 0.63 -10.64 7.69
CA GLU A 159 1.50 -10.85 8.86
C GLU A 159 2.68 -11.77 8.55
N ALA A 160 2.44 -12.80 7.75
CA ALA A 160 3.49 -13.70 7.29
C ALA A 160 4.55 -12.96 6.45
N HIS A 161 4.15 -12.03 5.58
CA HIS A 161 5.08 -11.16 4.85
C HIS A 161 5.87 -10.23 5.78
N ARG A 162 5.22 -9.65 6.80
CA ARG A 162 5.90 -8.80 7.79
C ARG A 162 6.91 -9.55 8.64
N ASN A 163 6.63 -10.82 8.91
CA ASN A 163 7.46 -11.64 9.77
C ASN A 163 7.48 -13.11 9.29
N GLU A 164 8.46 -13.42 8.45
CA GLU A 164 8.66 -14.76 7.89
C GLU A 164 8.81 -15.86 8.97
N SER A 165 9.21 -15.52 10.19
CA SER A 165 9.35 -16.50 11.28
C SER A 165 8.02 -17.11 11.73
N LEU A 166 6.90 -16.49 11.35
CA LEU A 166 5.55 -17.03 11.57
C LEU A 166 5.24 -18.22 10.64
N ILE A 167 5.94 -18.33 9.50
CA ILE A 167 5.78 -19.44 8.54
C ILE A 167 6.53 -20.67 9.05
N LYS A 168 5.88 -21.41 9.94
CA LYS A 168 6.46 -22.58 10.59
C LYS A 168 6.33 -23.83 9.71
N GLY A 169 7.31 -24.75 9.85
CA GLY A 169 7.29 -26.02 9.13
C GLY A 169 7.67 -25.89 7.64
N ASN A 170 7.58 -27.00 6.92
CA ASN A 170 7.95 -27.08 5.51
C ASN A 170 6.75 -27.28 4.57
N LYS A 171 5.65 -27.84 5.08
CA LYS A 171 4.41 -28.01 4.32
C LYS A 171 3.45 -26.87 4.67
N ILE A 172 3.10 -26.08 3.67
CA ILE A 172 2.26 -24.90 3.83
C ILE A 172 0.99 -25.07 2.99
N VAL A 173 -0.14 -24.74 3.58
CA VAL A 173 -1.42 -24.64 2.85
C VAL A 173 -1.83 -23.18 2.79
N VAL A 174 -1.97 -22.64 1.58
CA VAL A 174 -2.48 -21.31 1.34
C VAL A 174 -3.97 -21.41 1.02
N CYS A 175 -4.80 -20.84 1.87
CA CYS A 175 -6.25 -20.83 1.69
C CYS A 175 -6.67 -19.53 0.98
N GLY A 176 -7.03 -19.64 -0.29
CA GLY A 176 -7.39 -18.57 -1.20
C GLY A 176 -6.40 -18.46 -2.37
N GLY A 177 -6.91 -18.65 -3.58
CA GLY A 177 -6.15 -18.62 -4.84
C GLY A 177 -6.32 -17.31 -5.61
N GLY A 178 -6.66 -16.19 -4.93
CA GLY A 178 -6.62 -14.85 -5.51
C GLY A 178 -5.20 -14.28 -5.58
N ALA A 179 -5.06 -13.04 -6.08
CA ALA A 179 -3.76 -12.40 -6.33
C ALA A 179 -2.79 -12.49 -5.13
N LEU A 180 -3.27 -12.14 -3.93
CA LEU A 180 -2.43 -12.11 -2.73
C LEU A 180 -2.00 -13.52 -2.29
N GLY A 181 -2.92 -14.49 -2.35
CA GLY A 181 -2.62 -15.88 -2.00
C GLY A 181 -1.62 -16.52 -2.97
N LEU A 182 -1.79 -16.28 -4.27
CA LEU A 182 -0.87 -16.78 -5.30
C LEU A 182 0.52 -16.16 -5.19
N ASP A 183 0.61 -14.84 -4.95
CA ASP A 183 1.87 -14.15 -4.71
C ASP A 183 2.64 -14.76 -3.53
N GLY A 184 1.96 -14.93 -2.39
CA GLY A 184 2.58 -15.55 -1.21
C GLY A 184 2.95 -17.02 -1.43
N ALA A 185 2.11 -17.78 -2.16
CA ALA A 185 2.41 -19.18 -2.49
C ALA A 185 3.68 -19.28 -3.36
N ILE A 186 3.83 -18.44 -4.36
CA ILE A 186 5.02 -18.39 -5.23
C ILE A 186 6.27 -18.03 -4.39
N GLU A 187 6.19 -16.99 -3.57
CA GLU A 187 7.31 -16.58 -2.71
C GLU A 187 7.74 -17.72 -1.77
N MET A 188 6.78 -18.35 -1.09
CA MET A 188 7.08 -19.47 -0.19
C MET A 188 7.68 -20.68 -0.92
N ALA A 189 7.19 -21.00 -2.11
CA ALA A 189 7.71 -22.12 -2.89
C ALA A 189 9.09 -21.83 -3.50
N GLU A 190 9.25 -20.71 -4.19
CA GLU A 190 10.45 -20.39 -4.97
C GLU A 190 11.59 -19.82 -4.11
N GLU A 191 11.27 -18.96 -3.13
CA GLU A 191 12.31 -18.27 -2.35
C GLU A 191 12.58 -18.90 -1.01
N MET A 192 11.54 -19.48 -0.35
CA MET A 192 11.66 -20.14 0.95
C MET A 192 11.77 -21.66 0.83
N HIS A 193 11.67 -22.22 -0.39
CA HIS A 193 11.75 -23.66 -0.68
C HIS A 193 10.77 -24.52 0.12
N LYS A 194 9.55 -24.00 0.34
CA LYS A 194 8.48 -24.72 1.04
C LYS A 194 7.69 -25.63 0.08
N ASP A 195 7.12 -26.69 0.62
CA ASP A 195 6.13 -27.54 -0.06
C ASP A 195 4.75 -26.90 0.10
N VAL A 196 4.29 -26.20 -0.95
CA VAL A 196 3.11 -25.33 -0.89
C VAL A 196 1.94 -25.94 -1.63
N THR A 197 0.79 -26.00 -0.98
CA THR A 197 -0.49 -26.36 -1.58
C THR A 197 -1.43 -25.16 -1.50
N VAL A 198 -2.02 -24.76 -2.63
CA VAL A 198 -3.06 -23.72 -2.67
C VAL A 198 -4.44 -24.37 -2.72
N VAL A 199 -5.35 -23.89 -1.88
CA VAL A 199 -6.75 -24.33 -1.85
C VAL A 199 -7.63 -23.13 -2.20
N GLU A 200 -8.48 -23.30 -3.24
CA GLU A 200 -9.40 -22.30 -3.72
C GLU A 200 -10.82 -22.86 -3.76
N MET A 201 -11.80 -22.08 -3.29
CA MET A 201 -13.22 -22.47 -3.29
C MET A 201 -13.91 -22.29 -4.65
N LEU A 202 -13.37 -21.41 -5.49
CA LEU A 202 -13.84 -21.19 -6.85
C LEU A 202 -13.24 -22.22 -7.81
N PRO A 203 -13.88 -22.46 -8.98
CA PRO A 203 -13.37 -23.42 -9.97
C PRO A 203 -12.03 -23.02 -10.60
N GLU A 204 -11.66 -21.75 -10.52
CA GLU A 204 -10.47 -21.18 -11.16
C GLU A 204 -9.66 -20.37 -10.16
N MET A 205 -8.34 -20.57 -10.16
CA MET A 205 -7.40 -19.71 -9.44
C MET A 205 -7.13 -18.45 -10.24
N GLY A 206 -6.82 -17.35 -9.53
CA GLY A 206 -6.45 -16.09 -10.17
C GLY A 206 -7.59 -15.42 -10.94
N LYS A 207 -8.84 -15.71 -10.63
CA LYS A 207 -9.99 -15.15 -11.35
C LYS A 207 -10.15 -13.63 -11.15
N ASP A 208 -9.52 -13.09 -10.14
CA ASP A 208 -9.49 -11.67 -9.75
C ASP A 208 -8.19 -10.95 -10.17
N VAL A 209 -7.36 -11.60 -10.98
CA VAL A 209 -6.05 -11.11 -11.44
C VAL A 209 -6.08 -10.68 -12.90
#